data_d868d4d2e9b6f676d52b495356b57f0f
#
_entry.id   d868d4d2e9b6f676d52b495356b57f0f
#
_cell.length_a   1.000
_cell.length_b   1.000
_cell.length_c   1.000
_cell.angle_alpha   90.00
_cell.angle_beta   90.00
_cell.angle_gamma   90.00
#
_symmetry.space_group_name_H-M   'P 1'
#
loop_
_entity.id
_entity.type
_entity.pdbx_description
1 polymer ?
#
loop_
_entity_poly.entity_id
_entity_poly.type
_entity_poly.pdbx_seq_one_letter_code
_entity_poly.pdbx_strand_id
1 'polypeptide(L)'
;MKQQKKPSKALVKKKILDVLEATSGLADPKPGKHSCGMIHRNALVLATSYKDMPRATALEFFTEGLTLYILGGPGAKIANIKRNPRVSAFIYEQPLDHRKTQPSLQIFGAAELITVRSNPRLFRAKLKKWNLDTVMRNLLTSMVREQHLQAEAAEQFIVKNTEACSFIKIIPDKIILKEYLPDFSMRSCEWNKYGRNQKGGTL
;
A
#
# COMPACT_ATOMS: atom_id res chain seq x y z
N MET A 1 -0.65 15.28 37.27
CA MET A 1 -0.76 14.68 35.91
C MET A 1 -1.16 13.21 36.04
N LYS A 2 -2.37 12.82 35.58
CA LYS A 2 -2.79 11.42 35.59
C LYS A 2 -1.96 10.65 34.54
N GLN A 3 -1.14 9.68 34.96
CA GLN A 3 -0.47 8.77 34.04
C GLN A 3 -1.52 8.05 33.18
N GLN A 4 -1.60 8.35 31.90
CA GLN A 4 -2.47 7.62 30.98
C GLN A 4 -1.97 6.19 30.89
N LYS A 5 -2.82 5.24 31.26
CA LYS A 5 -2.53 3.80 31.20
C LYS A 5 -2.18 3.42 29.75
N LYS A 6 -1.02 2.80 29.55
CA LYS A 6 -0.56 2.36 28.24
C LYS A 6 -1.61 1.43 27.59
N PRO A 7 -2.04 1.64 26.33
CA PRO A 7 -3.06 0.82 25.69
C PRO A 7 -2.60 -0.63 25.56
N SER A 8 -3.53 -1.58 25.65
CA SER A 8 -3.24 -3.01 25.44
C SER A 8 -2.79 -3.27 24.00
N LYS A 9 -1.99 -4.33 23.78
CA LYS A 9 -1.54 -4.73 22.43
C LYS A 9 -2.73 -5.02 21.49
N ALA A 10 -3.80 -5.61 22.00
CA ALA A 10 -5.02 -5.87 21.23
C ALA A 10 -5.69 -4.58 20.77
N LEU A 11 -5.78 -3.58 21.65
CA LEU A 11 -6.35 -2.27 21.33
C LEU A 11 -5.50 -1.53 20.28
N VAL A 12 -4.17 -1.57 20.41
CA VAL A 12 -3.26 -0.97 19.42
C VAL A 12 -3.45 -1.63 18.05
N LYS A 13 -3.47 -2.97 18.00
CA LYS A 13 -3.70 -3.71 16.76
C LYS A 13 -5.05 -3.37 16.14
N LYS A 14 -6.11 -3.29 16.94
CA LYS A 14 -7.45 -2.91 16.46
C LYS A 14 -7.42 -1.53 15.81
N LYS A 15 -6.88 -0.51 16.48
CA LYS A 15 -6.76 0.85 15.93
C LYS A 15 -5.99 0.89 14.60
N ILE A 16 -4.90 0.13 14.49
CA ILE A 16 -4.14 0.03 13.24
C ILE A 16 -5.00 -0.57 12.13
N LEU A 17 -5.74 -1.64 12.42
CA LEU A 17 -6.64 -2.26 11.45
C LEU A 17 -7.75 -1.30 11.00
N ASP A 18 -8.34 -0.55 11.93
CA ASP A 18 -9.37 0.45 11.64
C ASP A 18 -8.82 1.52 10.66
N VAL A 19 -7.59 2.02 10.87
CA VAL A 19 -6.95 2.98 9.95
C VAL A 19 -6.66 2.34 8.60
N LEU A 20 -6.12 1.12 8.55
CA LEU A 20 -5.83 0.41 7.31
C LEU A 20 -7.11 0.16 6.49
N GLU A 21 -8.21 -0.24 7.13
CA GLU A 21 -9.49 -0.46 6.48
C GLU A 21 -10.08 0.85 5.93
N ALA A 22 -10.01 1.93 6.69
CA ALA A 22 -10.49 3.24 6.26
C ALA A 22 -9.70 3.84 5.09
N THR A 23 -8.41 3.48 4.95
CA THR A 23 -7.51 4.09 3.97
C THR A 23 -7.16 3.19 2.78
N SER A 24 -7.43 1.88 2.85
CA SER A 24 -7.12 0.93 1.77
C SER A 24 -8.23 0.84 0.73
N GLY A 25 -7.87 0.34 -0.45
CA GLY A 25 -8.79 0.01 -1.52
C GLY A 25 -9.08 1.15 -2.49
N LEU A 26 -9.90 0.83 -3.48
CA LEU A 26 -10.42 1.80 -4.43
C LEU A 26 -11.61 2.52 -3.80
N ALA A 27 -11.73 3.82 -4.03
CA ALA A 27 -12.97 4.52 -3.75
C ALA A 27 -14.06 4.03 -4.71
N ASP A 28 -15.32 4.04 -4.29
CA ASP A 28 -16.43 3.74 -5.19
C ASP A 28 -16.34 4.61 -6.44
N PRO A 29 -16.25 4.03 -7.63
CA PRO A 29 -16.17 4.80 -8.86
C PRO A 29 -17.50 5.54 -9.03
N LYS A 30 -17.52 6.85 -8.83
CA LYS A 30 -18.62 7.66 -9.36
C LYS A 30 -18.50 7.60 -10.88
N PRO A 31 -19.50 7.02 -11.58
CA PRO A 31 -19.42 6.92 -13.03
C PRO A 31 -19.25 8.31 -13.65
N GLY A 32 -18.26 8.48 -14.49
CA GLY A 32 -18.19 9.58 -15.45
C GLY A 32 -17.12 10.65 -15.27
N LYS A 33 -16.18 10.58 -14.34
CA LYS A 33 -15.19 11.66 -14.17
C LYS A 33 -13.71 11.33 -14.44
N HIS A 34 -13.34 10.05 -14.57
CA HIS A 34 -11.95 9.67 -14.88
C HIS A 34 -11.92 8.54 -15.91
N SER A 35 -11.04 8.68 -16.89
CA SER A 35 -10.91 7.73 -18.02
C SER A 35 -10.51 6.31 -17.61
N CYS A 36 -9.91 6.12 -16.44
CA CYS A 36 -9.50 4.82 -15.93
C CYS A 36 -10.40 4.24 -14.83
N GLY A 37 -11.39 4.98 -14.34
CA GLY A 37 -12.31 4.51 -13.28
C GLY A 37 -11.69 4.32 -11.90
N MET A 38 -10.43 4.74 -11.71
CA MET A 38 -9.75 4.64 -10.43
C MET A 38 -9.85 5.94 -9.64
N ILE A 39 -10.62 5.91 -8.56
CA ILE A 39 -10.61 6.97 -7.54
C ILE A 39 -10.02 6.34 -6.28
N HIS A 40 -8.86 6.85 -5.87
CA HIS A 40 -8.16 6.33 -4.68
C HIS A 40 -8.70 7.01 -3.44
N ARG A 41 -8.96 6.24 -2.39
CA ARG A 41 -9.28 6.80 -1.07
C ARG A 41 -8.04 7.47 -0.50
N ASN A 42 -6.93 6.74 -0.50
CA ASN A 42 -5.64 7.23 -0.04
C ASN A 42 -4.50 6.47 -0.72
N ALA A 43 -3.33 7.09 -0.73
CA ALA A 43 -2.10 6.47 -1.17
C ALA A 43 -1.18 6.23 0.03
N LEU A 44 -0.40 5.16 -0.02
CA LEU A 44 0.76 5.03 0.84
C LEU A 44 2.00 5.54 0.12
N VAL A 45 2.97 6.04 0.88
CA VAL A 45 4.30 6.33 0.37
C VAL A 45 5.19 5.12 0.69
N LEU A 46 5.59 4.37 -0.34
CA LEU A 46 6.50 3.23 -0.21
C LEU A 46 7.95 3.69 -0.37
N ALA A 47 8.76 3.50 0.66
CA ALA A 47 10.20 3.71 0.64
C ALA A 47 10.93 2.38 0.39
N THR A 48 11.80 2.39 -0.62
CA THR A 48 12.69 1.29 -0.98
C THR A 48 14.11 1.82 -1.12
N SER A 49 15.14 1.01 -0.90
CA SER A 49 16.52 1.43 -1.09
C SER A 49 17.39 0.31 -1.64
N TYR A 50 18.40 0.72 -2.38
CA TYR A 50 19.50 -0.15 -2.82
C TYR A 50 20.76 0.68 -3.02
N LYS A 51 21.93 0.22 -2.49
CA LYS A 51 23.22 0.93 -2.53
C LYS A 51 23.09 2.38 -2.01
N ASP A 52 22.52 2.54 -0.84
CA ASP A 52 22.33 3.84 -0.16
C ASP A 52 21.51 4.89 -0.94
N MET A 53 20.83 4.45 -1.99
CA MET A 53 19.93 5.29 -2.79
C MET A 53 18.47 5.05 -2.36
N PRO A 54 17.92 5.88 -1.46
CA PRO A 54 16.52 5.78 -1.05
C PRO A 54 15.62 6.28 -2.16
N ARG A 55 14.45 5.65 -2.28
CA ARG A 55 13.39 6.03 -3.21
C ARG A 55 12.04 5.98 -2.50
N ALA A 56 11.28 7.05 -2.60
CA ALA A 56 9.88 7.11 -2.16
C ALA A 56 8.95 7.15 -3.38
N THR A 57 7.82 6.43 -3.30
CA THR A 57 6.81 6.39 -4.37
C THR A 57 5.43 6.33 -3.74
N ALA A 58 4.53 7.24 -4.13
CA ALA A 58 3.12 7.18 -3.74
C ALA A 58 2.40 6.11 -4.59
N LEU A 59 1.67 5.22 -3.93
CA LEU A 59 1.04 4.05 -4.55
C LEU A 59 -0.29 3.74 -3.85
N GLU A 60 -1.23 3.24 -4.62
CA GLU A 60 -2.44 2.65 -4.06
C GLU A 60 -2.12 1.33 -3.37
N PHE A 61 -2.94 0.98 -2.40
CA PHE A 61 -2.72 -0.25 -1.65
C PHE A 61 -4.03 -0.91 -1.21
N PHE A 62 -3.93 -2.20 -0.96
CA PHE A 62 -4.98 -3.05 -0.43
C PHE A 62 -4.47 -3.75 0.81
N THR A 63 -5.37 -4.23 1.67
CA THR A 63 -4.97 -4.90 2.91
C THR A 63 -5.65 -6.25 3.11
N GLU A 64 -4.94 -7.13 3.80
CA GLU A 64 -5.49 -8.34 4.43
C GLU A 64 -4.94 -8.42 5.85
N GLY A 65 -5.75 -8.01 6.80
CA GLY A 65 -5.28 -7.77 8.15
C GLY A 65 -4.18 -6.71 8.15
N LEU A 66 -3.02 -7.02 8.70
CA LEU A 66 -1.87 -6.11 8.73
C LEU A 66 -0.99 -6.18 7.46
N THR A 67 -1.21 -7.17 6.59
CA THR A 67 -0.44 -7.32 5.34
C THR A 67 -0.94 -6.35 4.28
N LEU A 68 -0.03 -5.63 3.63
CA LEU A 68 -0.35 -4.70 2.56
C LEU A 68 0.00 -5.31 1.20
N TYR A 69 -0.80 -4.96 0.19
CA TYR A 69 -0.59 -5.37 -1.20
C TYR A 69 -0.67 -4.15 -2.10
N ILE A 70 0.28 -4.02 -3.00
CA ILE A 70 0.38 -2.93 -3.97
C ILE A 70 0.52 -3.57 -5.35
N LEU A 71 -0.36 -3.25 -6.29
CA LEU A 71 -0.15 -3.64 -7.69
C LEU A 71 0.78 -2.61 -8.35
N GLY A 72 1.86 -3.05 -8.95
CA GLY A 72 2.82 -2.17 -9.59
C GLY A 72 3.42 -2.75 -10.85
N GLY A 73 3.61 -1.90 -11.85
CA GLY A 73 4.39 -2.21 -13.04
C GLY A 73 5.89 -2.28 -12.75
N PRO A 74 6.70 -2.71 -13.73
CA PRO A 74 8.15 -2.75 -13.61
C PRO A 74 8.74 -1.37 -13.33
N GLY A 75 9.97 -1.34 -12.79
CA GLY A 75 10.67 -0.10 -12.51
C GLY A 75 11.58 -0.19 -11.28
N ALA A 76 12.16 0.95 -10.89
CA ALA A 76 13.20 0.99 -9.87
C ALA A 76 12.74 0.44 -8.50
N LYS A 77 11.49 0.65 -8.09
CA LYS A 77 10.96 0.08 -6.83
C LYS A 77 11.01 -1.45 -6.83
N ILE A 78 10.62 -2.09 -7.95
CA ILE A 78 10.67 -3.56 -8.09
C ILE A 78 12.13 -4.04 -8.12
N ALA A 79 13.01 -3.33 -8.83
CA ALA A 79 14.44 -3.64 -8.87
C ALA A 79 15.09 -3.52 -7.48
N ASN A 80 14.73 -2.51 -6.70
CA ASN A 80 15.20 -2.33 -5.33
C ASN A 80 14.74 -3.49 -4.44
N ILE A 81 13.44 -3.83 -4.46
CA ILE A 81 12.87 -4.91 -3.62
C ILE A 81 13.53 -6.27 -3.92
N LYS A 82 13.84 -6.56 -5.20
CA LYS A 82 14.54 -7.81 -5.57
C LYS A 82 15.93 -7.93 -4.92
N ARG A 83 16.59 -6.81 -4.63
CA ARG A 83 17.94 -6.76 -4.06
C ARG A 83 17.95 -6.50 -2.56
N ASN A 84 16.99 -5.72 -2.09
CA ASN A 84 16.79 -5.40 -0.68
C ASN A 84 15.28 -5.45 -0.37
N PRO A 85 14.79 -6.52 0.24
CA PRO A 85 13.37 -6.66 0.56
C PRO A 85 12.92 -5.77 1.73
N ARG A 86 13.84 -5.13 2.45
CA ARG A 86 13.50 -4.23 3.56
C ARG A 86 12.86 -2.96 3.02
N VAL A 87 11.65 -2.66 3.52
CA VAL A 87 10.88 -1.51 3.09
C VAL A 87 10.29 -0.76 4.28
N SER A 88 9.99 0.51 4.05
CA SER A 88 9.14 1.29 4.94
C SER A 88 7.97 1.85 4.14
N ALA A 89 6.81 1.96 4.79
CA ALA A 89 5.65 2.61 4.19
C ALA A 89 5.06 3.63 5.17
N PHE A 90 4.51 4.71 4.61
CA PHE A 90 3.81 5.74 5.38
C PHE A 90 2.41 5.94 4.82
N ILE A 91 1.43 5.95 5.71
CA ILE A 91 0.01 6.15 5.40
C ILE A 91 -0.51 7.26 6.29
N TYR A 92 -1.28 8.17 5.73
CA TYR A 92 -2.04 9.17 6.49
C TYR A 92 -3.39 9.42 5.81
N GLU A 93 -4.38 9.80 6.60
CA GLU A 93 -5.72 10.08 6.11
C GLU A 93 -5.78 11.46 5.47
N GLN A 94 -6.43 11.55 4.32
CA GLN A 94 -6.69 12.81 3.61
C GLN A 94 -8.20 13.03 3.43
N PRO A 95 -8.70 14.28 3.38
CA PRO A 95 -7.96 15.53 3.66
C PRO A 95 -7.67 15.69 5.15
N LEU A 96 -6.62 16.45 5.48
CA LEU A 96 -6.31 16.80 6.86
C LEU A 96 -7.43 17.69 7.43
N ASP A 97 -8.03 17.27 8.53
CA ASP A 97 -9.03 18.04 9.26
C ASP A 97 -8.60 18.20 10.73
N HIS A 98 -8.03 19.37 11.04
CA HIS A 98 -7.53 19.68 12.39
C HIS A 98 -8.59 19.66 13.49
N ARG A 99 -9.89 19.60 13.13
CA ARG A 99 -10.99 19.45 14.11
C ARG A 99 -11.17 18.00 14.59
N LYS A 100 -10.49 17.04 13.93
CA LYS A 100 -10.57 15.61 14.22
C LYS A 100 -9.19 15.06 14.56
N THR A 101 -9.18 13.92 15.23
CA THR A 101 -7.95 13.13 15.38
C THR A 101 -7.49 12.64 14.01
N GLN A 102 -6.23 12.92 13.65
CA GLN A 102 -5.62 12.53 12.38
C GLN A 102 -4.66 11.37 12.61
N PRO A 103 -5.05 10.13 12.26
CA PRO A 103 -4.15 8.99 12.37
C PRO A 103 -3.15 8.95 11.22
N SER A 104 -1.95 8.48 11.52
CA SER A 104 -0.96 8.09 10.52
C SER A 104 -0.26 6.80 10.94
N LEU A 105 0.17 6.02 9.95
CA LEU A 105 0.89 4.77 10.14
C LEU A 105 2.27 4.86 9.51
N GLN A 106 3.31 4.55 10.29
CA GLN A 106 4.64 4.26 9.78
C GLN A 106 4.88 2.76 9.91
N ILE A 107 5.12 2.09 8.80
CA ILE A 107 5.18 0.63 8.69
C ILE A 107 6.60 0.24 8.27
N PHE A 108 7.19 -0.69 9.00
CA PHE A 108 8.48 -1.30 8.67
C PHE A 108 8.29 -2.79 8.48
N GLY A 109 8.91 -3.36 7.43
CA GLY A 109 8.73 -4.77 7.14
C GLY A 109 9.56 -5.24 5.97
N ALA A 110 9.21 -6.44 5.50
CA ALA A 110 9.78 -7.04 4.31
C ALA A 110 8.74 -7.11 3.19
N ALA A 111 9.18 -6.89 1.96
CA ALA A 111 8.38 -6.99 0.76
C ALA A 111 8.70 -8.28 -0.01
N GLU A 112 7.65 -8.98 -0.46
CA GLU A 112 7.70 -10.10 -1.37
C GLU A 112 7.07 -9.71 -2.71
N LEU A 113 7.62 -10.20 -3.83
CA LEU A 113 7.04 -9.97 -5.15
C LEU A 113 6.24 -11.19 -5.59
N ILE A 114 4.94 -10.99 -5.84
CA ILE A 114 4.05 -12.01 -6.41
C ILE A 114 3.82 -11.63 -7.87
N THR A 115 4.27 -12.48 -8.80
CA THR A 115 4.12 -12.30 -10.24
C THR A 115 3.29 -13.42 -10.84
N VAL A 116 2.83 -13.25 -12.09
CA VAL A 116 2.20 -14.33 -12.84
C VAL A 116 3.12 -15.55 -12.94
N ARG A 117 4.45 -15.35 -13.05
CA ARG A 117 5.43 -16.44 -13.17
C ARG A 117 5.72 -17.13 -11.84
N SER A 118 5.87 -16.36 -10.76
CA SER A 118 6.25 -16.93 -9.44
C SER A 118 5.08 -17.60 -8.72
N ASN A 119 3.87 -17.05 -8.84
CA ASN A 119 2.67 -17.61 -8.23
C ASN A 119 1.41 -17.18 -8.98
N PRO A 120 1.12 -17.83 -10.14
CA PRO A 120 0.00 -17.44 -11.02
C PRO A 120 -1.36 -17.52 -10.34
N ARG A 121 -1.55 -18.54 -9.48
CA ARG A 121 -2.82 -18.74 -8.76
C ARG A 121 -3.09 -17.59 -7.80
N LEU A 122 -2.10 -17.24 -6.97
CA LEU A 122 -2.23 -16.16 -5.99
C LEU A 122 -2.36 -14.81 -6.68
N PHE A 123 -1.57 -14.56 -7.73
CA PHE A 123 -1.63 -13.31 -8.51
C PHE A 123 -3.05 -13.07 -9.05
N ARG A 124 -3.64 -14.05 -9.74
CA ARG A 124 -5.00 -13.97 -10.29
C ARG A 124 -6.06 -13.83 -9.19
N ALA A 125 -5.91 -14.57 -8.08
CA ALA A 125 -6.84 -14.46 -6.95
C ALA A 125 -6.85 -13.04 -6.36
N LYS A 126 -5.69 -12.36 -6.28
CA LYS A 126 -5.60 -10.98 -5.80
C LYS A 126 -6.19 -9.97 -6.80
N LEU A 127 -5.94 -10.14 -8.09
CA LEU A 127 -6.58 -9.31 -9.12
C LEU A 127 -8.11 -9.38 -9.00
N LYS A 128 -8.66 -10.61 -8.96
CA LYS A 128 -10.10 -10.82 -8.85
C LYS A 128 -10.68 -10.28 -7.55
N LYS A 129 -10.00 -10.51 -6.42
CA LYS A 129 -10.48 -10.07 -5.09
C LYS A 129 -10.73 -8.56 -5.02
N TRP A 130 -9.89 -7.77 -5.67
CA TRP A 130 -9.96 -6.31 -5.64
C TRP A 130 -10.45 -5.70 -6.96
N ASN A 131 -11.03 -6.53 -7.84
CA ASN A 131 -11.54 -6.11 -9.16
C ASN A 131 -10.50 -5.37 -10.03
N LEU A 132 -9.22 -5.68 -9.82
CA LEU A 132 -8.12 -5.04 -10.52
C LEU A 132 -7.93 -5.56 -11.94
N ASP A 133 -8.43 -6.75 -12.26
CA ASP A 133 -8.48 -7.30 -13.61
C ASP A 133 -9.31 -6.42 -14.55
N THR A 134 -10.49 -5.99 -14.12
CA THR A 134 -11.34 -5.07 -14.87
C THR A 134 -10.68 -3.69 -15.01
N VAL A 135 -10.15 -3.15 -13.91
CA VAL A 135 -9.47 -1.85 -13.89
C VAL A 135 -8.27 -1.84 -14.83
N MET A 136 -7.41 -2.86 -14.75
CA MET A 136 -6.24 -3.00 -15.62
C MET A 136 -6.64 -3.13 -17.09
N ARG A 137 -7.65 -3.95 -17.38
CA ARG A 137 -8.16 -4.10 -18.76
C ARG A 137 -8.63 -2.75 -19.31
N ASN A 138 -9.43 -2.00 -18.54
CA ASN A 138 -9.92 -0.69 -18.97
C ASN A 138 -8.77 0.30 -19.23
N LEU A 139 -7.79 0.37 -18.31
CA LEU A 139 -6.62 1.21 -18.46
C LEU A 139 -5.81 0.84 -19.72
N LEU A 140 -5.49 -0.44 -19.90
CA LEU A 140 -4.71 -0.90 -21.04
C LEU A 140 -5.46 -0.75 -22.35
N THR A 141 -6.80 -0.90 -22.35
CA THR A 141 -7.64 -0.63 -23.52
C THR A 141 -7.62 0.85 -23.91
N SER A 142 -7.61 1.77 -22.92
CA SER A 142 -7.43 3.20 -23.20
C SER A 142 -6.08 3.48 -23.86
N MET A 143 -5.00 2.91 -23.34
CA MET A 143 -3.65 3.04 -23.92
C MET A 143 -3.56 2.45 -25.34
N VAL A 144 -4.22 1.33 -25.60
CA VAL A 144 -4.33 0.72 -26.93
C VAL A 144 -4.98 1.69 -27.92
N ARG A 145 -6.06 2.35 -27.51
CA ARG A 145 -6.76 3.34 -28.35
C ARG A 145 -5.88 4.56 -28.62
N GLU A 146 -5.20 5.07 -27.61
CA GLU A 146 -4.28 6.21 -27.77
C GLU A 146 -3.11 5.89 -28.71
N GLN A 147 -2.63 4.64 -28.72
CA GLN A 147 -1.55 4.16 -29.59
C GLN A 147 -2.03 3.66 -30.95
N HIS A 148 -3.34 3.68 -31.23
CA HIS A 148 -3.95 3.21 -32.49
C HIS A 148 -3.55 1.76 -32.87
N LEU A 149 -3.39 0.86 -31.88
CA LEU A 149 -2.99 -0.51 -32.12
C LEU A 149 -4.10 -1.32 -32.79
N GLN A 150 -3.72 -2.15 -33.75
CA GLN A 150 -4.62 -3.13 -34.37
C GLN A 150 -4.97 -4.26 -33.40
N ALA A 151 -6.04 -5.00 -33.66
CA ALA A 151 -6.63 -5.93 -32.70
C ALA A 151 -5.64 -6.97 -32.13
N GLU A 152 -4.84 -7.60 -32.97
CA GLU A 152 -3.85 -8.59 -32.53
C GLU A 152 -2.73 -7.97 -31.69
N ALA A 153 -2.18 -6.83 -32.12
CA ALA A 153 -1.18 -6.08 -31.39
C ALA A 153 -1.74 -5.54 -30.06
N ALA A 154 -3.01 -5.16 -30.03
CA ALA A 154 -3.71 -4.71 -28.84
C ALA A 154 -3.82 -5.82 -27.79
N GLU A 155 -4.19 -7.03 -28.17
CA GLU A 155 -4.26 -8.17 -27.25
C GLU A 155 -2.90 -8.54 -26.70
N GLN A 156 -1.88 -8.62 -27.56
CA GLN A 156 -0.49 -8.86 -27.13
C GLN A 156 0.01 -7.78 -26.16
N PHE A 157 -0.32 -6.51 -26.40
CA PHE A 157 0.02 -5.40 -25.54
C PHE A 157 -0.62 -5.56 -24.16
N ILE A 158 -1.92 -5.90 -24.09
CA ILE A 158 -2.65 -6.10 -22.84
C ILE A 158 -2.04 -7.27 -22.03
N VAL A 159 -1.82 -8.41 -22.68
CA VAL A 159 -1.24 -9.59 -22.03
C VAL A 159 0.16 -9.29 -21.50
N LYS A 160 1.04 -8.75 -22.33
CA LYS A 160 2.43 -8.40 -21.96
C LYS A 160 2.50 -7.44 -20.76
N ASN A 161 1.66 -6.39 -20.76
CA ASN A 161 1.66 -5.42 -19.67
C ASN A 161 1.06 -5.98 -18.38
N THR A 162 0.05 -6.84 -18.47
CA THR A 162 -0.51 -7.56 -17.32
C THR A 162 0.54 -8.50 -16.71
N GLU A 163 1.26 -9.26 -17.51
CA GLU A 163 2.32 -10.18 -17.07
C GLU A 163 3.54 -9.45 -16.49
N ALA A 164 3.81 -8.24 -16.93
CA ALA A 164 4.89 -7.41 -16.39
C ALA A 164 4.60 -6.86 -15.00
N CYS A 165 3.34 -6.85 -14.57
CA CYS A 165 2.96 -6.37 -13.25
C CYS A 165 3.34 -7.36 -12.13
N SER A 166 3.49 -6.82 -10.92
CA SER A 166 3.76 -7.57 -9.70
C SER A 166 2.91 -7.03 -8.57
N PHE A 167 2.40 -7.92 -7.71
CA PHE A 167 2.00 -7.49 -6.39
C PHE A 167 3.22 -7.39 -5.50
N ILE A 168 3.41 -6.24 -4.87
CA ILE A 168 4.32 -6.05 -3.75
C ILE A 168 3.52 -6.38 -2.50
N LYS A 169 3.82 -7.51 -1.86
CA LYS A 169 3.23 -7.93 -0.59
C LYS A 169 4.15 -7.50 0.53
N ILE A 170 3.70 -6.60 1.39
CA ILE A 170 4.47 -6.10 2.54
C ILE A 170 3.98 -6.81 3.80
N ILE A 171 4.89 -7.51 4.46
CA ILE A 171 4.65 -8.16 5.74
C ILE A 171 5.29 -7.30 6.84
N PRO A 172 4.49 -6.61 7.66
CA PRO A 172 5.02 -5.74 8.69
C PRO A 172 5.74 -6.52 9.81
N ASP A 173 6.86 -6.00 10.24
CA ASP A 173 7.52 -6.40 11.49
C ASP A 173 7.15 -5.46 12.63
N LYS A 174 6.97 -4.17 12.29
CA LYS A 174 6.66 -3.08 13.21
C LYS A 174 5.73 -2.07 12.55
N ILE A 175 4.75 -1.58 13.30
CA ILE A 175 3.87 -0.48 12.88
C ILE A 175 3.81 0.54 14.02
N ILE A 176 4.08 1.80 13.72
CA ILE A 176 3.90 2.94 14.63
C ILE A 176 2.63 3.67 14.20
N LEU A 177 1.63 3.70 15.07
CA LEU A 177 0.46 4.54 14.94
C LEU A 177 0.73 5.86 15.67
N LYS A 178 0.59 6.97 14.96
CA LYS A 178 0.58 8.32 15.54
C LYS A 178 -0.80 8.92 15.34
N GLU A 179 -1.34 9.51 16.40
CA GLU A 179 -2.62 10.21 16.39
C GLU A 179 -2.36 11.67 16.74
N TYR A 180 -2.56 12.58 15.79
CA TYR A 180 -2.54 14.02 16.03
C TYR A 180 -3.92 14.45 16.47
N LEU A 181 -4.00 15.11 17.63
CA LEU A 181 -5.26 15.51 18.27
C LEU A 181 -5.61 16.95 17.91
N PRO A 182 -6.89 17.36 18.05
CA PRO A 182 -7.31 18.74 17.76
C PRO A 182 -6.63 19.82 18.59
N ASP A 183 -6.08 19.48 19.75
CA ASP A 183 -5.29 20.36 20.61
C ASP A 183 -3.80 20.40 20.22
N PHE A 184 -3.45 19.89 19.03
CA PHE A 184 -2.09 19.77 18.50
C PHE A 184 -1.17 18.86 19.31
N SER A 185 -1.67 18.16 20.33
CA SER A 185 -0.91 17.12 20.99
C SER A 185 -0.82 15.85 20.13
N MET A 186 0.17 15.00 20.41
CA MET A 186 0.38 13.76 19.65
C MET A 186 0.42 12.57 20.61
N ARG A 187 -0.27 11.52 20.23
CA ARG A 187 -0.16 10.20 20.86
C ARG A 187 0.53 9.24 19.91
N SER A 188 1.37 8.38 20.45
CA SER A 188 2.05 7.35 19.67
C SER A 188 1.95 6.00 20.37
N CYS A 189 1.67 4.96 19.59
CA CYS A 189 1.73 3.59 20.06
C CYS A 189 2.30 2.68 18.97
N GLU A 190 2.83 1.52 19.39
CA GLU A 190 3.60 0.64 18.55
C GLU A 190 3.06 -0.79 18.60
N TRP A 191 2.96 -1.42 17.45
CA TRP A 191 2.74 -2.84 17.29
C TRP A 191 4.00 -3.50 16.73
N ASN A 192 4.42 -4.61 17.34
CA ASN A 192 5.55 -5.43 16.91
C ASN A 192 5.11 -6.90 16.73
N LYS A 193 5.48 -7.50 15.62
CA LYS A 193 5.17 -8.89 15.27
C LYS A 193 5.66 -9.88 16.34
N TYR A 194 6.85 -9.66 16.85
CA TYR A 194 7.51 -10.60 17.76
C TYR A 194 7.36 -10.23 19.25
N GLY A 195 6.56 -9.23 19.56
CA GLY A 195 6.26 -8.89 20.95
C GLY A 195 7.44 -8.39 21.80
N ARG A 196 8.63 -8.24 21.25
CA ARG A 196 9.80 -7.74 21.96
C ARG A 196 9.75 -6.23 22.06
N ASN A 197 9.71 -5.71 23.29
CA ASN A 197 10.11 -4.34 23.56
C ASN A 197 11.62 -4.25 23.27
N GLN A 198 12.01 -3.86 22.06
CA GLN A 198 13.36 -3.33 21.91
C GLN A 198 13.37 -2.03 22.72
N LYS A 199 14.12 -2.04 23.85
CA LYS A 199 14.51 -0.83 24.54
C LYS A 199 15.15 0.06 23.48
N GLY A 200 14.64 1.29 23.32
CA GLY A 200 15.12 2.22 22.32
C GLY A 200 16.63 2.37 22.39
N GLY A 201 17.31 1.94 21.36
CA GLY A 201 18.63 2.43 21.04
C GLY A 201 18.43 3.85 20.54
N THR A 202 18.87 4.81 21.29
CA THR A 202 19.07 6.20 20.88
C THR A 202 20.00 6.17 19.67
N LEU A 203 19.57 6.70 18.54
CA LEU A 203 20.45 7.12 17.47
C LEU A 203 21.06 8.44 17.83
#